data_5c7ec43a00dc7aefd4bc8929fb645a73
#
_entry.id   5c7ec43a00dc7aefd4bc8929fb645a73
#
_cell.length_a   1.000
_cell.length_b   1.000
_cell.length_c   1.000
_cell.angle_alpha   90.00
_cell.angle_beta   90.00
_cell.angle_gamma   90.00
#
_symmetry.space_group_name_H-M   'P 1'
#
loop_
_entity.id
_entity.type
_entity.pdbx_description
1 polymer ?
#
loop_
_entity_poly.entity_id
_entity_poly.type
_entity_poly.pdbx_seq_one_letter_code
_entity_poly.pdbx_strand_id
1 'polypeptide(L)'
;TLTPALGSGPYILDKVDVGKQIIYKKNPNYWGNDLPINKGRYNFDKFRIEYFADYNSAFEGFKAGTYTFRNEASSKIWATGYDFPALEKNWVKKTTLPDGNLSSGQSFVLNLRREKFQDIRVRKAIGLMFNFEWSNNTLFYGLYERINSFWDNSDLKASGMPIEQELVILN
;
A
#
# COMPACT_ATOMS: atom_id res chain seq x y z
N THR A 1 15.06 -29.35 1.44
CA THR A 1 14.09 -29.54 0.35
C THR A 1 12.96 -28.54 0.54
N LEU A 2 12.81 -27.59 -0.39
CA LEU A 2 11.67 -26.65 -0.37
C LEU A 2 10.46 -27.44 -0.91
N THR A 3 9.71 -28.07 -0.03
CA THR A 3 8.43 -28.66 -0.39
C THR A 3 7.40 -27.53 -0.46
N PRO A 4 6.73 -27.31 -1.61
CA PRO A 4 5.68 -26.30 -1.70
C PRO A 4 4.60 -26.55 -0.66
N ALA A 5 4.19 -25.51 0.06
CA ALA A 5 3.09 -25.62 0.99
C ALA A 5 1.78 -25.91 0.22
N LEU A 6 0.94 -26.77 0.81
CA LEU A 6 -0.39 -27.02 0.28
C LEU A 6 -1.23 -25.74 0.43
N GLY A 7 -1.67 -25.17 -0.69
CA GLY A 7 -2.49 -23.96 -0.71
C GLY A 7 -3.90 -24.24 -1.18
N SER A 8 -4.88 -23.52 -0.64
CA SER A 8 -6.29 -23.59 -1.06
C SER A 8 -6.67 -22.48 -2.06
N GLY A 9 -5.73 -21.67 -2.47
CA GLY A 9 -5.95 -20.50 -3.31
C GLY A 9 -6.05 -20.78 -4.81
N PRO A 10 -6.39 -19.74 -5.59
CA PRO A 10 -6.54 -19.83 -7.05
C PRO A 10 -5.21 -20.03 -7.80
N TYR A 11 -4.09 -19.84 -7.13
CA TYR A 11 -2.75 -20.04 -7.69
C TYR A 11 -1.94 -20.99 -6.83
N ILE A 12 -1.14 -21.82 -7.49
CA ILE A 12 -0.19 -22.74 -6.86
C ILE A 12 1.23 -22.41 -7.30
N LEU A 13 2.19 -22.76 -6.47
CA LEU A 13 3.60 -22.56 -6.75
C LEU A 13 4.02 -23.43 -7.97
N ASP A 14 4.60 -22.82 -8.99
CA ASP A 14 5.11 -23.47 -10.20
C ASP A 14 6.63 -23.64 -10.13
N LYS A 15 7.34 -22.55 -9.83
CA LYS A 15 8.81 -22.53 -9.79
C LYS A 15 9.34 -21.55 -8.76
N VAL A 16 10.42 -21.91 -8.10
CA VAL A 16 11.22 -21.02 -7.26
C VAL A 16 12.66 -21.02 -7.76
N ASP A 17 13.18 -19.82 -8.03
CA ASP A 17 14.60 -19.57 -8.24
C ASP A 17 15.05 -18.63 -7.10
N VAL A 18 15.72 -19.21 -6.11
CA VAL A 18 16.01 -18.55 -4.84
C VAL A 18 16.83 -17.27 -5.09
N GLY A 19 16.36 -16.17 -4.52
CA GLY A 19 16.97 -14.84 -4.65
C GLY A 19 16.71 -14.15 -6.00
N LYS A 20 16.00 -14.77 -6.94
CA LYS A 20 15.71 -14.18 -8.24
C LYS A 20 14.22 -14.06 -8.51
N GLN A 21 13.49 -15.15 -8.52
CA GLN A 21 12.08 -15.13 -8.90
C GLN A 21 11.26 -16.24 -8.26
N ILE A 22 9.96 -15.98 -8.12
CA ILE A 22 8.93 -16.99 -7.84
C ILE A 22 7.88 -16.93 -8.93
N ILE A 23 7.46 -18.08 -9.42
CA ILE A 23 6.40 -18.21 -10.42
C ILE A 23 5.25 -19.00 -9.82
N TYR A 24 4.06 -18.41 -9.86
CA TYR A 24 2.81 -19.06 -9.55
C TYR A 24 2.04 -19.31 -10.84
N LYS A 25 1.34 -20.45 -10.92
CA LYS A 25 0.42 -20.76 -12.01
C LYS A 25 -1.00 -20.92 -11.48
N LYS A 26 -1.97 -20.68 -12.33
CA LYS A 26 -3.38 -20.90 -12.02
C LYS A 26 -3.62 -22.34 -11.58
N ASN A 27 -4.37 -22.51 -10.50
CA ASN A 27 -4.77 -23.80 -9.99
C ASN A 27 -5.99 -24.31 -10.78
N PRO A 28 -5.87 -25.35 -11.62
CA PRO A 28 -7.00 -25.84 -12.40
C PRO A 28 -8.10 -26.45 -11.53
N ASN A 29 -7.75 -26.88 -10.31
CA ASN A 29 -8.67 -27.51 -9.36
C ASN A 29 -9.10 -26.55 -8.23
N TYR A 30 -9.08 -25.24 -8.50
CA TYR A 30 -9.47 -24.27 -7.49
C TYR A 30 -10.96 -24.40 -7.19
N TRP A 31 -11.29 -24.75 -5.94
CA TRP A 31 -12.65 -24.98 -5.47
C TRP A 31 -13.60 -23.78 -5.62
N GLY A 32 -13.06 -22.58 -5.59
CA GLY A 32 -13.80 -21.32 -5.67
C GLY A 32 -13.99 -20.80 -7.10
N ASN A 33 -13.63 -21.55 -8.14
CA ASN A 33 -13.61 -21.05 -9.51
C ASN A 33 -15.00 -20.62 -10.00
N ASP A 34 -16.03 -21.35 -9.61
CA ASP A 34 -17.41 -21.12 -10.06
C ASP A 34 -18.24 -20.26 -9.10
N LEU A 35 -17.63 -19.79 -8.00
CA LEU A 35 -18.34 -18.92 -7.06
C LEU A 35 -18.61 -17.54 -7.69
N PRO A 36 -19.83 -16.99 -7.50
CA PRO A 36 -20.22 -15.70 -8.06
C PRO A 36 -19.28 -14.56 -7.69
N ILE A 37 -18.73 -14.55 -6.46
CA ILE A 37 -17.80 -13.55 -5.96
C ILE A 37 -16.45 -13.55 -6.73
N ASN A 38 -16.12 -14.66 -7.38
CA ASN A 38 -14.85 -14.83 -8.11
C ASN A 38 -14.98 -14.58 -9.62
N LYS A 39 -16.20 -14.29 -10.10
CA LYS A 39 -16.40 -13.95 -11.51
C LYS A 39 -15.60 -12.69 -11.87
N GLY A 40 -14.81 -12.77 -12.94
CA GLY A 40 -13.93 -11.69 -13.40
C GLY A 40 -12.62 -11.53 -12.60
N ARG A 41 -12.34 -12.45 -11.66
CA ARG A 41 -11.09 -12.52 -10.90
C ARG A 41 -10.16 -13.60 -11.45
N TYR A 42 -8.89 -13.55 -11.01
CA TYR A 42 -7.87 -14.58 -11.32
C TYR A 42 -7.70 -14.86 -12.83
N ASN A 43 -7.63 -13.77 -13.61
CA ASN A 43 -7.61 -13.83 -15.06
C ASN A 43 -6.25 -14.22 -15.65
N PHE A 44 -5.17 -14.09 -14.88
CA PHE A 44 -3.83 -14.42 -15.37
C PHE A 44 -3.53 -15.90 -15.18
N ASP A 45 -2.87 -16.50 -16.17
CA ASP A 45 -2.43 -17.90 -16.09
C ASP A 45 -1.23 -18.07 -15.17
N LYS A 46 -0.37 -17.06 -15.12
CA LYS A 46 0.85 -17.06 -14.30
C LYS A 46 1.11 -15.69 -13.69
N PHE A 47 1.62 -15.71 -12.47
CA PHE A 47 2.25 -14.57 -11.81
C PHE A 47 3.74 -14.85 -11.64
N ARG A 48 4.58 -13.93 -12.10
CA ARG A 48 6.01 -13.94 -11.88
C ARG A 48 6.39 -12.79 -10.97
N ILE A 49 7.00 -13.09 -9.84
CA ILE A 49 7.52 -12.12 -8.88
C ILE A 49 9.03 -12.11 -9.04
N GLU A 50 9.57 -10.98 -9.44
CA GLU A 50 11.01 -10.74 -9.57
C GLU A 50 11.55 -10.10 -8.30
N TYR A 51 12.68 -10.59 -7.81
CA TYR A 51 13.39 -10.04 -6.67
C TYR A 51 14.61 -9.26 -7.11
N PHE A 52 14.79 -8.10 -6.51
CA PHE A 52 15.92 -7.23 -6.75
C PHE A 52 16.64 -6.94 -5.43
N ALA A 53 17.93 -6.61 -5.51
CA ALA A 53 18.74 -6.33 -4.32
C ALA A 53 18.27 -5.09 -3.56
N ASP A 54 17.75 -4.08 -4.28
CA ASP A 54 17.28 -2.83 -3.73
C ASP A 54 16.18 -2.20 -4.59
N TYR A 55 15.58 -1.13 -4.06
CA TYR A 55 14.45 -0.46 -4.67
C TYR A 55 14.78 0.21 -6.01
N ASN A 56 16.00 0.78 -6.13
CA ASN A 56 16.44 1.45 -7.35
C ASN A 56 16.71 0.43 -8.46
N SER A 57 17.39 -0.67 -8.14
CA SER A 57 17.59 -1.79 -9.07
C SER A 57 16.25 -2.35 -9.58
N ALA A 58 15.25 -2.44 -8.72
CA ALA A 58 13.91 -2.83 -9.13
C ALA A 58 13.28 -1.81 -10.09
N PHE A 59 13.47 -0.51 -9.86
CA PHE A 59 12.97 0.51 -10.76
C PHE A 59 13.66 0.50 -12.13
N GLU A 60 14.98 0.32 -12.16
CA GLU A 60 15.72 0.15 -13.42
C GLU A 60 15.27 -1.11 -14.17
N GLY A 61 14.99 -2.22 -13.46
CA GLY A 61 14.41 -3.42 -14.04
C GLY A 61 13.03 -3.17 -14.67
N PHE A 62 12.19 -2.33 -14.05
CA PHE A 62 10.91 -1.91 -14.62
C PHE A 62 11.11 -1.12 -15.91
N LYS A 63 11.99 -0.13 -15.93
CA LYS A 63 12.31 0.65 -17.14
C LYS A 63 12.84 -0.22 -18.27
N ALA A 64 13.60 -1.26 -17.93
CA ALA A 64 14.11 -2.25 -18.89
C ALA A 64 13.05 -3.27 -19.35
N GLY A 65 11.83 -3.24 -18.80
CA GLY A 65 10.76 -4.18 -19.15
C GLY A 65 10.91 -5.58 -18.57
N THR A 66 11.73 -5.76 -17.52
CA THR A 66 11.91 -7.06 -16.85
C THR A 66 10.61 -7.58 -16.25
N TYR A 67 9.76 -6.68 -15.79
CA TYR A 67 8.42 -6.96 -15.29
C TYR A 67 7.43 -5.86 -15.72
N THR A 68 6.14 -6.17 -15.70
CA THR A 68 5.10 -5.39 -16.39
C THR A 68 4.19 -4.59 -15.47
N PHE A 69 4.21 -4.84 -14.18
CA PHE A 69 3.39 -4.13 -13.20
C PHE A 69 4.23 -3.72 -12.00
N ARG A 70 4.14 -2.45 -11.62
CA ARG A 70 4.82 -1.90 -10.45
C ARG A 70 3.84 -1.06 -9.63
N ASN A 71 3.71 -1.40 -8.36
CA ASN A 71 3.11 -0.53 -7.37
C ASN A 71 4.20 0.38 -6.80
N GLU A 72 4.11 1.69 -7.07
CA GLU A 72 5.13 2.64 -6.67
C GLU A 72 4.88 3.16 -5.26
N ALA A 73 5.77 2.82 -4.33
CA ALA A 73 5.69 3.23 -2.93
C ALA A 73 6.55 4.46 -2.59
N SER A 74 7.40 4.91 -3.53
CA SER A 74 8.25 6.08 -3.33
C SER A 74 7.65 7.32 -3.94
N SER A 75 7.26 8.29 -3.11
CA SER A 75 6.81 9.61 -3.56
C SER A 75 7.83 10.31 -4.46
N LYS A 76 9.12 10.21 -4.13
CA LYS A 76 10.19 10.76 -4.95
C LYS A 76 10.22 10.13 -6.35
N ILE A 77 10.26 8.81 -6.45
CA ILE A 77 10.28 8.13 -7.76
C ILE A 77 8.98 8.41 -8.51
N TRP A 78 7.83 8.39 -7.83
CA TRP A 78 6.56 8.76 -8.46
C TRP A 78 6.60 10.17 -9.06
N ALA A 79 7.13 11.15 -8.33
CA ALA A 79 7.15 12.53 -8.79
C ALA A 79 8.20 12.79 -9.88
N THR A 80 9.38 12.16 -9.80
CA THR A 80 10.55 12.55 -10.60
C THR A 80 11.14 11.44 -11.47
N GLY A 81 10.81 10.18 -11.24
CA GLY A 81 11.47 9.04 -11.90
C GLY A 81 10.78 8.57 -13.18
N TYR A 82 9.50 8.88 -13.35
CA TYR A 82 8.72 8.43 -14.50
C TYR A 82 8.84 9.41 -15.68
N ASP A 83 10.08 9.62 -16.11
CA ASP A 83 10.45 10.38 -17.30
C ASP A 83 11.44 9.53 -18.11
N PHE A 84 10.91 8.67 -18.97
CA PHE A 84 11.71 7.74 -19.79
C PHE A 84 10.95 7.33 -21.08
N PRO A 85 11.67 6.92 -22.14
CA PRO A 85 11.11 6.76 -23.49
C PRO A 85 9.89 5.83 -23.59
N ALA A 86 9.78 4.80 -22.75
CA ALA A 86 8.64 3.91 -22.81
C ALA A 86 7.33 4.58 -22.33
N LEU A 87 7.42 5.59 -21.46
CA LEU A 87 6.27 6.41 -21.06
C LEU A 87 5.81 7.32 -22.20
N GLU A 88 6.75 7.99 -22.86
CA GLU A 88 6.47 8.86 -24.01
C GLU A 88 5.82 8.09 -25.16
N LYS A 89 6.27 6.85 -25.37
CA LYS A 89 5.72 5.94 -26.41
C LYS A 89 4.41 5.25 -25.98
N ASN A 90 3.86 5.56 -24.80
CA ASN A 90 2.67 4.91 -24.23
C ASN A 90 2.80 3.37 -24.05
N TRP A 91 4.02 2.85 -23.96
CA TRP A 91 4.26 1.44 -23.62
C TRP A 91 4.12 1.21 -22.10
N VAL A 92 4.32 2.26 -21.32
CA VAL A 92 4.09 2.29 -19.87
C VAL A 92 3.01 3.35 -19.58
N LYS A 93 2.08 3.01 -18.70
CA LYS A 93 1.05 3.95 -18.19
C LYS A 93 1.28 4.17 -16.71
N LYS A 94 1.33 5.44 -16.31
CA LYS A 94 1.37 5.88 -14.92
C LYS A 94 -0.04 6.30 -14.52
N THR A 95 -0.62 5.62 -13.51
CA THR A 95 -2.02 5.87 -13.12
C THR A 95 -2.18 5.74 -11.61
N THR A 96 -2.92 6.67 -11.01
CA THR A 96 -3.41 6.53 -9.64
C THR A 96 -4.72 5.75 -9.68
N LEU A 97 -4.76 4.63 -8.99
CA LEU A 97 -5.95 3.80 -8.87
C LEU A 97 -6.67 4.12 -7.56
N PRO A 98 -8.00 4.32 -7.56
CA PRO A 98 -8.75 4.50 -6.33
C PRO A 98 -8.67 3.22 -5.49
N ASP A 99 -8.51 3.40 -4.19
CA ASP A 99 -8.44 2.32 -3.22
C ASP A 99 -9.58 2.47 -2.21
N GLY A 100 -10.37 1.42 -2.02
CA GLY A 100 -11.47 1.36 -1.05
C GLY A 100 -11.06 0.81 0.32
N ASN A 101 -9.76 0.59 0.55
CA ASN A 101 -9.29 0.13 1.85
C ASN A 101 -9.23 1.28 2.86
N LEU A 102 -9.34 0.95 4.14
CA LEU A 102 -9.05 1.91 5.20
C LEU A 102 -7.63 2.45 5.04
N SER A 103 -7.47 3.75 5.22
CA SER A 103 -6.15 4.36 5.16
C SER A 103 -5.26 3.83 6.26
N SER A 104 -4.12 3.26 5.90
CA SER A 104 -3.10 2.85 6.86
C SER A 104 -2.23 4.04 7.25
N GLY A 105 -2.41 4.55 8.48
CA GLY A 105 -1.58 5.63 9.00
C GLY A 105 -0.24 5.13 9.54
N GLN A 106 0.79 5.95 9.35
CA GLN A 106 2.05 5.78 10.08
C GLN A 106 2.09 6.74 11.26
N SER A 107 2.32 6.23 12.47
CA SER A 107 2.33 7.05 13.67
C SER A 107 3.31 6.54 14.72
N PHE A 108 3.78 7.43 15.58
CA PHE A 108 4.48 7.06 16.78
C PHE A 108 3.48 6.83 17.92
N VAL A 109 3.37 5.59 18.38
CA VAL A 109 2.50 5.25 19.52
C VAL A 109 3.27 5.45 20.81
N LEU A 110 2.83 6.43 21.62
CA LEU A 110 3.45 6.75 22.90
C LEU A 110 2.93 5.82 24.00
N ASN A 111 3.84 5.20 24.77
CA ASN A 111 3.48 4.32 25.87
C ASN A 111 2.97 5.12 27.08
N LEU A 112 1.66 5.20 27.25
CA LEU A 112 1.00 5.95 28.30
C LEU A 112 1.25 5.39 29.73
N ARG A 113 1.80 4.20 29.88
CA ARG A 113 2.24 3.66 31.18
C ARG A 113 3.51 4.36 31.69
N ARG A 114 4.22 5.08 30.82
CA ARG A 114 5.34 5.92 31.22
C ARG A 114 4.84 7.28 31.70
N GLU A 115 5.22 7.68 32.91
CA GLU A 115 4.79 8.93 33.57
C GLU A 115 4.95 10.15 32.65
N LYS A 116 6.08 10.29 31.97
CA LYS A 116 6.36 11.40 31.04
C LYS A 116 5.39 11.52 29.87
N PHE A 117 4.62 10.47 29.56
CA PHE A 117 3.64 10.48 28.46
C PHE A 117 2.19 10.47 28.94
N GLN A 118 1.94 10.49 30.25
CA GLN A 118 0.57 10.54 30.80
C GLN A 118 -0.09 11.88 30.54
N ASP A 119 0.67 12.98 30.62
CA ASP A 119 0.14 14.29 30.32
C ASP A 119 -0.08 14.47 28.82
N ILE A 120 -1.34 14.74 28.43
CA ILE A 120 -1.74 14.96 27.04
C ILE A 120 -1.00 16.15 26.40
N ARG A 121 -0.63 17.17 27.21
CA ARG A 121 0.09 18.35 26.70
C ARG A 121 1.47 17.97 26.21
N VAL A 122 2.17 17.05 26.89
CA VAL A 122 3.47 16.53 26.46
C VAL A 122 3.34 15.79 25.13
N ARG A 123 2.31 14.95 24.98
CA ARG A 123 2.06 14.24 23.73
C ARG A 123 1.73 15.18 22.57
N LYS A 124 0.92 16.20 22.81
CA LYS A 124 0.62 17.24 21.83
C LYS A 124 1.88 18.03 21.43
N ALA A 125 2.70 18.40 22.39
CA ALA A 125 3.96 19.11 22.14
C ALA A 125 4.90 18.30 21.23
N ILE A 126 5.03 16.99 21.49
CA ILE A 126 5.82 16.08 20.61
C ILE A 126 5.24 16.06 19.19
N GLY A 127 3.92 15.97 19.07
CA GLY A 127 3.25 15.99 17.75
C GLY A 127 3.48 17.30 16.98
N LEU A 128 3.50 18.43 17.68
CA LEU A 128 3.74 19.76 17.09
C LEU A 128 5.18 19.98 16.63
N MET A 129 6.15 19.18 17.12
CA MET A 129 7.53 19.24 16.66
C MET A 129 7.71 18.70 15.24
N PHE A 130 6.74 17.93 14.74
CA PHE A 130 6.77 17.42 13.37
C PHE A 130 5.93 18.31 12.45
N ASN A 131 6.61 19.12 11.66
CA ASN A 131 5.95 19.95 10.63
C ASN A 131 5.63 19.07 9.41
N PHE A 132 4.44 18.48 9.44
CA PHE A 132 3.97 17.60 8.36
C PHE A 132 3.83 18.36 7.03
N GLU A 133 3.28 19.56 7.06
CA GLU A 133 3.00 20.35 5.86
C GLU A 133 4.29 20.69 5.12
N TRP A 134 5.31 21.11 5.86
CA TRP A 134 6.63 21.34 5.28
C TRP A 134 7.24 20.05 4.73
N SER A 135 7.18 18.98 5.51
CA SER A 135 7.72 17.67 5.09
C SER A 135 7.01 17.14 3.86
N ASN A 136 5.68 17.27 3.82
CA ASN A 136 4.87 16.83 2.67
C ASN A 136 5.23 17.62 1.42
N ASN A 137 5.30 18.93 1.51
CA ASN A 137 5.60 19.77 0.34
C ASN A 137 7.05 19.62 -0.13
N THR A 138 8.01 19.52 0.80
CA THR A 138 9.44 19.55 0.49
C THR A 138 10.01 18.17 0.16
N LEU A 139 9.61 17.13 0.93
CA LEU A 139 10.19 15.80 0.85
C LEU A 139 9.30 14.80 0.13
N PHE A 140 7.98 14.98 0.20
CA PHE A 140 7.01 14.01 -0.31
C PHE A 140 6.20 14.52 -1.51
N TYR A 141 6.58 15.68 -2.05
CA TYR A 141 5.99 16.25 -3.28
C TYR A 141 4.48 16.53 -3.18
N GLY A 142 3.97 16.81 -1.97
CA GLY A 142 2.56 17.03 -1.73
C GLY A 142 1.66 15.79 -1.88
N LEU A 143 2.25 14.59 -1.91
CA LEU A 143 1.53 13.34 -2.24
C LEU A 143 0.89 12.65 -1.04
N TYR A 144 1.12 13.14 0.18
CA TYR A 144 0.55 12.56 1.39
C TYR A 144 -0.50 13.46 2.00
N GLU A 145 -1.39 12.86 2.77
CA GLU A 145 -2.39 13.54 3.57
C GLU A 145 -2.23 13.15 5.03
N ARG A 146 -2.48 14.11 5.95
CA ARG A 146 -2.47 13.84 7.38
C ARG A 146 -3.75 13.08 7.76
N ILE A 147 -3.58 11.90 8.31
CA ILE A 147 -4.69 11.09 8.80
C ILE A 147 -5.14 11.65 10.17
N ASN A 148 -6.42 11.88 10.32
CA ASN A 148 -7.05 12.40 11.54
C ASN A 148 -8.13 11.50 12.12
N SER A 149 -8.35 10.33 11.51
CA SER A 149 -9.30 9.33 11.97
C SER A 149 -8.73 7.92 11.76
N PHE A 150 -9.03 7.00 12.67
CA PHE A 150 -8.78 5.56 12.45
C PHE A 150 -9.62 4.97 11.31
N TRP A 151 -10.69 5.66 10.94
CA TRP A 151 -11.67 5.25 9.93
C TRP A 151 -11.53 6.05 8.64
N ASP A 152 -10.37 6.68 8.42
CA ASP A 152 -10.12 7.39 7.17
C ASP A 152 -10.40 6.50 5.96
N ASN A 153 -10.93 7.10 4.91
CA ASN A 153 -11.37 6.42 3.70
C ASN A 153 -12.50 5.38 3.94
N SER A 154 -13.39 5.66 4.90
CA SER A 154 -14.59 4.85 5.12
C SER A 154 -15.77 5.68 5.61
N ASP A 155 -16.97 5.11 5.48
CA ASP A 155 -18.22 5.73 5.96
C ASP A 155 -18.29 5.85 7.50
N LEU A 156 -17.37 5.21 8.21
CA LEU A 156 -17.27 5.30 9.68
C LEU A 156 -16.46 6.51 10.16
N LYS A 157 -15.84 7.25 9.24
CA LYS A 157 -15.12 8.48 9.59
C LYS A 157 -16.10 9.55 10.04
N ALA A 158 -15.96 10.01 11.26
CA ALA A 158 -16.72 11.15 11.76
C ALA A 158 -16.33 12.42 11.00
N SER A 159 -17.31 13.23 10.64
CA SER A 159 -17.13 14.51 9.95
C SER A 159 -18.08 15.57 10.52
N GLY A 160 -17.62 16.83 10.57
CA GLY A 160 -18.41 17.94 11.10
C GLY A 160 -18.44 18.00 12.62
N MET A 161 -19.40 18.76 13.14
CA MET A 161 -19.67 18.87 14.58
C MET A 161 -20.76 17.86 14.97
N PRO A 162 -20.68 17.28 16.19
CA PRO A 162 -21.71 16.35 16.66
C PRO A 162 -23.06 17.07 16.78
N ILE A 163 -24.12 16.39 16.39
CA ILE A 163 -25.49 16.86 16.59
C ILE A 163 -25.95 16.62 18.03
N GLU A 164 -27.08 17.24 18.44
CA GLU A 164 -27.57 17.17 19.83
C GLU A 164 -27.73 15.74 20.36
N GLN A 165 -28.18 14.79 19.51
CA GLN A 165 -28.34 13.39 19.87
C GLN A 165 -27.01 12.69 20.11
N GLU A 166 -25.98 13.05 19.36
CA GLU A 166 -24.62 12.51 19.52
C GLU A 166 -23.95 13.08 20.78
N LEU A 167 -24.23 14.36 21.13
CA LEU A 167 -23.71 14.98 22.34
C LEU A 167 -24.21 14.28 23.62
N VAL A 168 -25.42 13.72 23.61
CA VAL A 168 -25.95 12.92 24.74
C VAL A 168 -25.12 11.67 25.01
N ILE A 169 -24.53 11.09 23.93
CA ILE A 169 -23.69 9.88 24.02
C ILE A 169 -22.25 10.23 24.38
N LEU A 170 -21.76 11.40 23.96
CA LEU A 170 -20.38 11.85 24.14
C LEU A 170 -20.11 12.51 25.50
N ASN A 171 -21.13 12.91 26.23
CA ASN A 171 -21.05 13.49 27.61
C ASN A 171 -21.27 12.42 28.66
#